data_588797e9d6854607fc6ee105769ac8f9
#
_entry.id   588797e9d6854607fc6ee105769ac8f9
#
_cell.length_a   1.000
_cell.length_b   1.000
_cell.length_c   1.000
_cell.angle_alpha   90.00
_cell.angle_beta   90.00
_cell.angle_gamma   90.00
#
_symmetry.space_group_name_H-M   'P 1'
#
loop_
_entity.id
_entity.type
_entity.pdbx_description
1 polymer ?
#
loop_
_entity_poly.entity_id
_entity_poly.type
_entity_poly.pdbx_seq_one_letter_code
_entity_poly.pdbx_strand_id
1 'polypeptide(L)'
;MKILNKLSFHKKIFLACLLTALVPLLCSSVVMIRLFTAALERQDLDEGRTQIIKAEARLEAVFEKCEEACKTIATDKKTARIMIEKSEADHQREMYLSLYQATQETSGYARFSIYDSGGRLCYTTDTEGKEKDLPVFWGLLRKASRTDDIVYYRTDPDLSITDGDILLQGARPLYTEGGAKTGYIVFDFTRENLDDLLGAEVSSGDVL
;
A
#
# COMPACT_ATOMS: atom_id res chain seq x y z
N MET A 1 -9.55 -24.66 60.11
CA MET A 1 -9.89 -23.98 61.37
C MET A 1 -9.11 -24.48 62.61
N LYS A 2 -8.42 -25.63 62.60
CA LYS A 2 -7.69 -26.18 63.77
C LYS A 2 -6.34 -25.55 64.07
N ILE A 3 -5.73 -24.81 63.15
CA ILE A 3 -4.39 -24.22 63.31
C ILE A 3 -4.43 -22.92 64.15
N LEU A 4 -5.52 -22.13 64.00
CA LEU A 4 -5.68 -20.88 64.75
C LEU A 4 -5.84 -21.03 66.25
N ASN A 5 -6.30 -22.19 66.72
CA ASN A 5 -6.53 -22.41 68.16
C ASN A 5 -5.23 -22.67 68.94
N LYS A 6 -4.12 -22.99 68.31
CA LYS A 6 -2.81 -23.26 68.97
C LYS A 6 -1.92 -22.00 69.08
N LEU A 7 -2.34 -20.87 68.52
CA LEU A 7 -1.55 -19.64 68.60
C LEU A 7 -1.80 -18.84 69.87
N SER A 8 -0.74 -18.31 70.47
CA SER A 8 -0.78 -17.38 71.61
C SER A 8 -1.64 -16.15 71.24
N PHE A 9 -2.32 -15.56 72.22
CA PHE A 9 -3.22 -14.40 72.07
C PHE A 9 -2.56 -13.25 71.28
N HIS A 10 -1.33 -12.91 71.55
CA HIS A 10 -0.58 -11.88 70.85
C HIS A 10 -0.39 -12.19 69.36
N LYS A 11 -0.14 -13.47 69.02
CA LYS A 11 0.01 -13.88 67.62
C LYS A 11 -1.32 -13.84 66.85
N LYS A 12 -2.46 -14.05 67.52
CA LYS A 12 -3.78 -13.92 66.92
C LYS A 12 -4.10 -12.47 66.58
N ILE A 13 -3.80 -11.51 67.45
CA ILE A 13 -4.00 -10.09 67.22
C ILE A 13 -3.08 -9.62 66.10
N PHE A 14 -1.79 -9.97 66.13
CA PHE A 14 -0.85 -9.61 65.06
C PHE A 14 -1.32 -10.14 63.67
N LEU A 15 -1.76 -11.40 63.62
CA LEU A 15 -2.28 -11.98 62.38
C LEU A 15 -3.55 -11.28 61.88
N ALA A 16 -4.45 -10.92 62.79
CA ALA A 16 -5.67 -10.16 62.42
C ALA A 16 -5.32 -8.77 61.86
N CYS A 17 -4.42 -8.03 62.51
CA CYS A 17 -3.94 -6.73 62.05
C CYS A 17 -3.22 -6.85 60.69
N LEU A 18 -2.40 -7.90 60.53
CA LEU A 18 -1.72 -8.15 59.26
C LEU A 18 -2.69 -8.41 58.12
N LEU A 19 -3.68 -9.29 58.36
CA LEU A 19 -4.72 -9.61 57.38
C LEU A 19 -5.58 -8.39 56.99
N THR A 20 -5.98 -7.58 57.98
CA THR A 20 -6.76 -6.37 57.72
C THR A 20 -6.03 -5.32 56.92
N ALA A 21 -4.69 -5.27 57.00
CA ALA A 21 -3.86 -4.39 56.19
C ALA A 21 -3.55 -4.98 54.81
N LEU A 22 -3.23 -6.28 54.75
CA LEU A 22 -2.74 -6.95 53.56
C LEU A 22 -3.86 -7.23 52.52
N VAL A 23 -5.05 -7.60 52.99
CA VAL A 23 -6.17 -7.92 52.11
C VAL A 23 -6.65 -6.73 51.28
N PRO A 24 -6.89 -5.52 51.83
CA PRO A 24 -7.26 -4.37 51.03
C PRO A 24 -6.16 -3.96 50.03
N LEU A 25 -4.88 -4.12 50.42
CA LEU A 25 -3.75 -3.78 49.56
C LEU A 25 -3.64 -4.74 48.37
N LEU A 26 -3.85 -6.04 48.58
CA LEU A 26 -3.91 -7.01 47.51
C LEU A 26 -5.11 -6.79 46.59
N CYS A 27 -6.28 -6.50 47.15
CA CYS A 27 -7.48 -6.22 46.36
C CYS A 27 -7.28 -4.96 45.51
N SER A 28 -6.74 -3.86 46.07
CA SER A 28 -6.48 -2.65 45.32
C SER A 28 -5.44 -2.86 44.21
N SER A 29 -4.41 -3.65 44.46
CA SER A 29 -3.39 -3.98 43.45
C SER A 29 -3.99 -4.76 42.29
N VAL A 30 -4.84 -5.77 42.57
CA VAL A 30 -5.52 -6.54 41.51
C VAL A 30 -6.46 -5.66 40.69
N VAL A 31 -7.21 -4.77 41.32
CA VAL A 31 -8.11 -3.84 40.62
C VAL A 31 -7.30 -2.88 39.75
N MET A 32 -6.20 -2.33 40.29
CA MET A 32 -5.33 -1.39 39.59
C MET A 32 -4.70 -2.07 38.34
N ILE A 33 -4.18 -3.29 38.49
CA ILE A 33 -3.61 -4.05 37.36
C ILE A 33 -4.69 -4.27 36.28
N ARG A 34 -5.90 -4.68 36.65
CA ARG A 34 -7.00 -4.89 35.71
C ARG A 34 -7.39 -3.63 34.95
N LEU A 35 -7.51 -2.49 35.66
CA LEU A 35 -7.83 -1.21 35.05
C LEU A 35 -6.71 -0.72 34.11
N PHE A 36 -5.46 -0.89 34.53
CA PHE A 36 -4.30 -0.51 33.72
C PHE A 36 -4.18 -1.34 32.45
N THR A 37 -4.34 -2.67 32.57
CA THR A 37 -4.33 -3.57 31.40
C THR A 37 -5.45 -3.22 30.41
N ALA A 38 -6.67 -3.00 30.93
CA ALA A 38 -7.79 -2.61 30.08
C ALA A 38 -7.61 -1.23 29.42
N ALA A 39 -6.92 -0.30 30.08
CA ALA A 39 -6.60 1.00 29.51
C ALA A 39 -5.55 0.89 28.38
N LEU A 40 -4.50 0.09 28.60
CA LEU A 40 -3.47 -0.17 27.58
C LEU A 40 -4.06 -0.86 26.34
N GLU A 41 -4.87 -1.91 26.54
CA GLU A 41 -5.53 -2.60 25.41
C GLU A 41 -6.38 -1.64 24.56
N ARG A 42 -7.09 -0.69 25.18
CA ARG A 42 -7.85 0.31 24.44
C ARG A 42 -6.96 1.29 23.69
N GLN A 43 -5.88 1.73 24.31
CA GLN A 43 -4.93 2.64 23.68
C GLN A 43 -4.30 1.98 22.45
N ASP A 44 -3.82 0.73 22.58
CA ASP A 44 -3.21 -0.01 21.47
C ASP A 44 -4.19 -0.20 20.29
N LEU A 45 -5.47 -0.47 20.59
CA LEU A 45 -6.52 -0.59 19.57
C LEU A 45 -6.81 0.74 18.87
N ASP A 46 -6.87 1.85 19.62
CA ASP A 46 -7.12 3.17 19.05
C ASP A 46 -5.92 3.66 18.22
N GLU A 47 -4.69 3.39 18.65
CA GLU A 47 -3.48 3.68 17.89
C GLU A 47 -3.44 2.86 16.60
N GLY A 48 -3.67 1.55 16.67
CA GLY A 48 -3.73 0.67 15.50
C GLY A 48 -4.81 1.10 14.50
N ARG A 49 -5.99 1.49 14.96
CA ARG A 49 -7.05 2.02 14.12
C ARG A 49 -6.65 3.32 13.42
N THR A 50 -6.00 4.22 14.15
CA THR A 50 -5.52 5.49 13.61
C THR A 50 -4.45 5.27 12.53
N GLN A 51 -3.54 4.33 12.74
CA GLN A 51 -2.52 3.96 11.75
C GLN A 51 -3.15 3.39 10.47
N ILE A 52 -4.15 2.51 10.60
CA ILE A 52 -4.88 1.95 9.44
C ILE A 52 -5.56 3.06 8.63
N ILE A 53 -6.25 4.00 9.28
CA ILE A 53 -6.93 5.12 8.60
C ILE A 53 -5.91 6.01 7.87
N LYS A 54 -4.77 6.27 8.48
CA LYS A 54 -3.70 7.05 7.83
C LYS A 54 -3.09 6.31 6.63
N ALA A 55 -2.86 5.00 6.76
CA ALA A 55 -2.36 4.16 5.67
C ALA A 55 -3.34 4.12 4.49
N GLU A 56 -4.64 3.98 4.77
CA GLU A 56 -5.70 4.04 3.75
C GLU A 56 -5.70 5.37 3.01
N ALA A 57 -5.69 6.49 3.74
CA ALA A 57 -5.68 7.82 3.13
C ALA A 57 -4.43 8.07 2.26
N ARG A 58 -3.28 7.53 2.65
CA ARG A 58 -2.05 7.62 1.84
C ARG A 58 -2.13 6.80 0.58
N LEU A 59 -2.60 5.57 0.69
CA LEU A 59 -2.82 4.71 -0.47
C LEU A 59 -3.76 5.40 -1.47
N GLU A 60 -4.89 5.92 -1.00
CA GLU A 60 -5.85 6.64 -1.83
C GLU A 60 -5.20 7.83 -2.54
N ALA A 61 -4.42 8.64 -1.84
CA ALA A 61 -3.70 9.77 -2.42
C ALA A 61 -2.67 9.36 -3.48
N VAL A 62 -1.96 8.24 -3.28
CA VAL A 62 -1.02 7.71 -4.27
C VAL A 62 -1.76 7.17 -5.48
N PHE A 63 -2.86 6.46 -5.30
CA PHE A 63 -3.70 6.00 -6.40
C PHE A 63 -4.24 7.15 -7.24
N GLU A 64 -4.76 8.20 -6.61
CA GLU A 64 -5.24 9.40 -7.29
C GLU A 64 -4.15 10.04 -8.16
N LYS A 65 -2.94 10.17 -7.63
CA LYS A 65 -1.78 10.67 -8.41
C LYS A 65 -1.40 9.75 -9.58
N CYS A 66 -1.46 8.43 -9.40
CA CYS A 66 -1.21 7.49 -10.50
C CYS A 66 -2.27 7.60 -11.59
N GLU A 67 -3.53 7.77 -11.20
CA GLU A 67 -4.63 8.03 -12.16
C GLU A 67 -4.42 9.34 -12.91
N GLU A 68 -4.03 10.40 -12.22
CA GLU A 68 -3.75 11.70 -12.84
C GLU A 68 -2.57 11.61 -13.83
N ALA A 69 -1.49 10.93 -13.46
CA ALA A 69 -0.38 10.67 -14.35
C ALA A 69 -0.81 9.90 -15.60
N CYS A 70 -1.62 8.84 -15.45
CA CYS A 70 -2.19 8.10 -16.56
C CYS A 70 -3.09 8.96 -17.45
N LYS A 71 -3.92 9.83 -16.86
CA LYS A 71 -4.77 10.76 -17.62
C LYS A 71 -3.93 11.75 -18.40
N THR A 72 -2.92 12.33 -17.77
CA THR A 72 -2.01 13.30 -18.38
C THR A 72 -1.32 12.70 -19.61
N ILE A 73 -0.76 11.49 -19.47
CA ILE A 73 -0.09 10.80 -20.58
C ILE A 73 -1.09 10.41 -21.67
N ALA A 74 -2.28 9.94 -21.29
CA ALA A 74 -3.29 9.50 -22.25
C ALA A 74 -3.91 10.67 -23.05
N THR A 75 -3.91 11.88 -22.50
CA THR A 75 -4.42 13.09 -23.19
C THR A 75 -3.34 13.87 -23.90
N ASP A 76 -2.06 13.54 -23.69
CA ASP A 76 -0.95 14.19 -24.38
C ASP A 76 -0.92 13.79 -25.86
N LYS A 77 -1.14 14.78 -26.73
CA LYS A 77 -1.12 14.62 -28.19
C LYS A 77 0.22 14.11 -28.71
N LYS A 78 1.32 14.46 -28.03
CA LYS A 78 2.67 14.00 -28.41
C LYS A 78 2.79 12.49 -28.19
N THR A 79 2.32 11.98 -27.05
CA THR A 79 2.31 10.55 -26.74
C THR A 79 1.61 9.75 -27.84
N ALA A 80 0.40 10.18 -28.23
CA ALA A 80 -0.36 9.51 -29.29
C ALA A 80 0.39 9.50 -30.63
N ARG A 81 1.02 10.62 -30.99
CA ARG A 81 1.80 10.76 -32.25
C ARG A 81 3.02 9.85 -32.26
N ILE A 82 3.82 9.86 -31.16
CA ILE A 82 5.02 9.04 -31.05
C ILE A 82 4.70 7.54 -31.12
N MET A 83 3.59 7.13 -30.53
CA MET A 83 3.13 5.72 -30.58
C MET A 83 2.79 5.27 -32.01
N ILE A 84 2.42 6.18 -32.90
CA ILE A 84 2.13 5.87 -34.32
C ILE A 84 3.42 5.85 -35.16
N GLU A 85 4.26 6.88 -35.01
CA GLU A 85 5.40 7.14 -35.88
C GLU A 85 6.61 6.23 -35.63
N LYS A 86 6.72 5.61 -34.45
CA LYS A 86 7.67 4.52 -34.01
C LYS A 86 9.16 4.63 -34.40
N SER A 87 9.63 5.64 -35.14
CA SER A 87 10.85 5.48 -35.97
C SER A 87 12.05 6.37 -35.65
N GLU A 88 11.96 7.40 -34.80
CA GLU A 88 13.09 8.32 -34.60
C GLU A 88 13.62 8.31 -33.16
N ALA A 89 14.95 8.32 -33.01
CA ALA A 89 15.62 8.36 -31.70
C ALA A 89 15.22 9.61 -30.86
N ASP A 90 14.87 10.69 -31.52
CA ASP A 90 14.38 11.93 -30.87
C ASP A 90 13.00 11.71 -30.26
N HIS A 91 12.12 10.93 -30.90
CA HIS A 91 10.80 10.57 -30.37
C HIS A 91 10.90 9.69 -29.12
N GLN A 92 11.87 8.79 -29.05
CA GLN A 92 12.12 7.99 -27.85
C GLN A 92 12.47 8.88 -26.65
N ARG A 93 13.37 9.84 -26.86
CA ARG A 93 13.78 10.77 -25.82
C ARG A 93 12.61 11.65 -25.35
N GLU A 94 11.80 12.16 -26.27
CA GLU A 94 10.60 12.95 -25.94
C GLU A 94 9.61 12.12 -25.11
N MET A 95 9.38 10.86 -25.48
CA MET A 95 8.47 9.99 -24.75
C MET A 95 8.96 9.71 -23.33
N TYR A 96 10.24 9.38 -23.14
CA TYR A 96 10.80 9.19 -21.81
C TYR A 96 10.71 10.47 -20.96
N LEU A 97 10.95 11.64 -21.54
CA LEU A 97 10.80 12.90 -20.82
C LEU A 97 9.36 13.15 -20.41
N SER A 98 8.38 12.93 -21.31
CA SER A 98 6.96 13.08 -21.02
C SER A 98 6.52 12.10 -19.93
N LEU A 99 6.94 10.84 -20.03
CA LEU A 99 6.65 9.80 -19.04
C LEU A 99 7.24 10.19 -17.66
N TYR A 100 8.51 10.55 -17.60
CA TYR A 100 9.18 10.97 -16.37
C TYR A 100 8.54 12.20 -15.74
N GLN A 101 8.20 13.21 -16.54
CA GLN A 101 7.56 14.44 -16.03
C GLN A 101 6.18 14.15 -15.44
N ALA A 102 5.39 13.31 -16.10
CA ALA A 102 4.05 12.97 -15.64
C ALA A 102 4.06 12.06 -14.40
N THR A 103 5.12 11.26 -14.21
CA THR A 103 5.20 10.28 -13.13
C THR A 103 6.15 10.68 -12.00
N GLN A 104 6.72 11.89 -12.04
CA GLN A 104 7.72 12.35 -11.08
C GLN A 104 7.26 12.25 -9.62
N GLU A 105 6.00 12.58 -9.34
CA GLU A 105 5.45 12.54 -7.99
C GLU A 105 5.14 11.14 -7.48
N THR A 106 5.08 10.17 -8.37
CA THR A 106 4.72 8.77 -8.06
C THR A 106 5.87 7.79 -8.27
N SER A 107 7.04 8.28 -8.72
CA SER A 107 8.20 7.44 -9.10
C SER A 107 8.76 6.57 -7.98
N GLY A 108 8.53 6.94 -6.71
CA GLY A 108 8.91 6.13 -5.55
C GLY A 108 7.88 5.06 -5.15
N TYR A 109 6.67 5.09 -5.75
CA TYR A 109 5.56 4.25 -5.30
C TYR A 109 4.99 3.35 -6.41
N ALA A 110 5.17 3.72 -7.67
CA ALA A 110 4.62 2.99 -8.80
C ALA A 110 5.57 3.02 -10.01
N ARG A 111 5.59 1.96 -10.77
CA ARG A 111 6.27 1.87 -12.07
C ARG A 111 5.25 2.10 -13.17
N PHE A 112 5.66 2.82 -14.21
CA PHE A 112 4.78 3.13 -15.35
C PHE A 112 5.36 2.58 -16.62
N SER A 113 4.50 2.00 -17.45
CA SER A 113 4.87 1.38 -18.71
C SER A 113 3.85 1.65 -19.79
N ILE A 114 4.33 1.87 -21.01
CA ILE A 114 3.52 2.10 -22.19
C ILE A 114 3.65 0.91 -23.11
N TYR A 115 2.51 0.33 -23.46
CA TYR A 115 2.37 -0.80 -24.36
C TYR A 115 1.70 -0.40 -25.66
N ASP A 116 2.10 -1.00 -26.76
CA ASP A 116 1.41 -0.82 -28.03
C ASP A 116 0.04 -1.57 -28.02
N SER A 117 -0.72 -1.39 -29.10
CA SER A 117 -2.04 -2.05 -29.23
C SER A 117 -1.96 -3.58 -29.27
N GLY A 118 -0.79 -4.15 -29.52
CA GLY A 118 -0.49 -5.58 -29.47
C GLY A 118 -0.01 -6.08 -28.11
N GLY A 119 0.14 -5.19 -27.14
CA GLY A 119 0.63 -5.52 -25.78
C GLY A 119 2.15 -5.64 -25.67
N ARG A 120 2.90 -5.18 -26.67
CA ARG A 120 4.36 -5.13 -26.57
C ARG A 120 4.80 -3.90 -25.80
N LEU A 121 5.75 -4.10 -24.91
CA LEU A 121 6.37 -3.02 -24.14
C LEU A 121 7.10 -2.05 -25.08
N CYS A 122 6.77 -0.77 -25.00
CA CYS A 122 7.42 0.29 -25.76
C CYS A 122 8.32 1.17 -24.88
N TYR A 123 7.79 1.60 -23.73
CA TYR A 123 8.49 2.49 -22.81
C TYR A 123 8.17 2.10 -21.38
N THR A 124 9.14 2.28 -20.47
CA THR A 124 8.95 1.99 -19.04
C THR A 124 9.79 2.91 -18.17
N THR A 125 9.32 3.21 -16.97
CA THR A 125 10.12 3.85 -15.91
C THR A 125 10.92 2.82 -15.11
N ASP A 126 10.70 1.52 -15.35
CA ASP A 126 11.47 0.46 -14.70
C ASP A 126 12.90 0.43 -15.23
N THR A 127 13.86 0.65 -14.33
CA THR A 127 15.31 0.63 -14.66
C THR A 127 15.90 -0.79 -14.56
N GLU A 128 15.19 -1.72 -13.94
CA GLU A 128 15.67 -3.08 -13.71
C GLU A 128 15.38 -4.03 -14.88
N GLY A 129 14.57 -3.58 -15.86
CA GLY A 129 14.24 -4.35 -17.05
C GLY A 129 13.41 -5.61 -16.78
N LYS A 130 12.66 -5.63 -15.68
CA LYS A 130 11.82 -6.76 -15.28
C LYS A 130 10.50 -6.81 -16.04
N GLU A 131 10.08 -5.72 -16.65
CA GLU A 131 8.80 -5.64 -17.34
C GLU A 131 8.81 -6.39 -18.67
N LYS A 132 7.70 -7.05 -18.98
CA LYS A 132 7.51 -7.92 -20.14
C LYS A 132 6.27 -7.52 -20.92
N ASP A 133 6.17 -8.05 -22.14
CA ASP A 133 4.95 -7.92 -22.95
C ASP A 133 3.72 -8.45 -22.22
N LEU A 134 2.59 -7.77 -22.36
CA LEU A 134 1.32 -8.15 -21.74
C LEU A 134 0.31 -8.68 -22.76
N PRO A 135 -0.43 -9.74 -22.43
CA PRO A 135 -1.42 -10.31 -23.32
C PRO A 135 -2.64 -9.37 -23.49
N VAL A 136 -3.05 -9.14 -24.74
CA VAL A 136 -4.23 -8.30 -25.06
C VAL A 136 -5.55 -9.06 -25.06
N PHE A 137 -5.50 -10.40 -25.17
CA PHE A 137 -6.72 -11.22 -25.27
C PHE A 137 -7.30 -11.65 -23.92
N TRP A 138 -6.56 -11.48 -22.85
CA TRP A 138 -6.97 -11.79 -21.48
C TRP A 138 -6.28 -10.85 -20.47
N GLY A 139 -6.70 -10.89 -19.21
CA GLY A 139 -6.11 -10.13 -18.13
C GLY A 139 -6.39 -8.62 -18.19
N LEU A 140 -5.38 -7.84 -17.80
CA LEU A 140 -5.45 -6.40 -17.63
C LEU A 140 -5.80 -5.66 -18.92
N LEU A 141 -5.04 -5.87 -20.00
CA LEU A 141 -5.22 -5.12 -21.26
C LEU A 141 -6.57 -5.42 -21.92
N ARG A 142 -7.10 -6.64 -21.77
CA ARG A 142 -8.45 -6.95 -22.25
C ARG A 142 -9.52 -6.18 -21.48
N LYS A 143 -9.36 -6.02 -20.17
CA LYS A 143 -10.29 -5.21 -19.37
C LYS A 143 -10.20 -3.74 -19.79
N ALA A 144 -8.98 -3.22 -19.88
CA ALA A 144 -8.73 -1.83 -20.30
C ALA A 144 -9.25 -1.54 -21.71
N SER A 145 -9.25 -2.51 -22.63
CA SER A 145 -9.75 -2.32 -23.99
C SER A 145 -11.26 -2.05 -24.11
N ARG A 146 -12.01 -2.23 -23.03
CA ARG A 146 -13.48 -2.12 -22.99
C ARG A 146 -13.99 -0.82 -22.36
N THR A 147 -13.12 -0.01 -21.86
CA THR A 147 -13.45 1.26 -21.19
C THR A 147 -12.41 2.31 -21.53
N ASP A 148 -12.78 3.57 -21.40
CA ASP A 148 -11.87 4.72 -21.52
C ASP A 148 -11.31 5.14 -20.16
N ASP A 149 -11.84 4.54 -19.09
CA ASP A 149 -11.38 4.77 -17.72
C ASP A 149 -10.26 3.81 -17.33
N ILE A 150 -9.63 4.10 -16.19
CA ILE A 150 -8.62 3.21 -15.61
C ILE A 150 -9.30 1.98 -15.05
N VAL A 151 -8.76 0.83 -15.37
CA VAL A 151 -9.16 -0.45 -14.79
C VAL A 151 -8.06 -0.98 -13.89
N TYR A 152 -8.46 -1.54 -12.78
CA TYR A 152 -7.58 -2.19 -11.83
C TYR A 152 -7.63 -3.70 -11.98
N TYR A 153 -6.47 -4.31 -11.84
CA TYR A 153 -6.29 -5.75 -11.90
C TYR A 153 -5.37 -6.21 -10.77
N ARG A 154 -5.91 -7.03 -9.89
CA ARG A 154 -5.10 -7.69 -8.87
C ARG A 154 -4.34 -8.83 -9.51
N THR A 155 -3.05 -8.84 -9.39
CA THR A 155 -2.20 -9.92 -9.88
C THR A 155 -2.31 -11.10 -8.93
N ASP A 156 -2.61 -12.28 -9.47
CA ASP A 156 -2.53 -13.52 -8.72
C ASP A 156 -1.08 -14.01 -8.78
N PRO A 157 -0.36 -14.09 -7.65
CA PRO A 157 1.03 -14.49 -7.62
C PRO A 157 1.25 -15.91 -8.20
N ASP A 158 0.24 -16.78 -8.13
CA ASP A 158 0.33 -18.14 -8.63
C ASP A 158 0.10 -18.25 -10.15
N LEU A 159 -0.53 -17.23 -10.77
CA LEU A 159 -0.87 -17.20 -12.18
C LEU A 159 -0.12 -16.09 -12.94
N SER A 160 0.74 -15.34 -12.28
CA SER A 160 1.38 -14.18 -12.88
C SER A 160 2.43 -14.56 -13.90
N ILE A 161 2.22 -14.12 -15.13
CA ILE A 161 3.25 -14.06 -16.18
C ILE A 161 4.23 -12.91 -15.86
N THR A 162 3.81 -11.98 -15.03
CA THR A 162 4.57 -10.87 -14.50
C THR A 162 5.32 -11.28 -13.25
N ASP A 163 6.39 -10.57 -12.94
CA ASP A 163 7.22 -10.75 -11.75
C ASP A 163 6.32 -10.90 -10.50
N GLY A 164 6.54 -11.93 -9.68
CA GLY A 164 5.70 -12.25 -8.50
C GLY A 164 5.61 -11.16 -7.42
N ASP A 165 6.29 -10.04 -7.62
CA ASP A 165 6.27 -8.90 -6.72
C ASP A 165 5.17 -7.87 -7.04
N ILE A 166 4.49 -7.97 -8.19
CA ILE A 166 3.41 -7.04 -8.56
C ILE A 166 2.12 -7.44 -7.85
N LEU A 167 1.63 -6.56 -6.98
CA LEU A 167 0.40 -6.80 -6.21
C LEU A 167 -0.84 -6.29 -6.91
N LEU A 168 -0.74 -5.14 -7.57
CA LEU A 168 -1.85 -4.48 -8.23
C LEU A 168 -1.35 -3.74 -9.46
N GLN A 169 -2.12 -3.82 -10.53
CA GLN A 169 -1.88 -3.10 -11.77
C GLN A 169 -3.07 -2.21 -12.11
N GLY A 170 -2.81 -1.03 -12.64
CA GLY A 170 -3.82 -0.18 -13.24
C GLY A 170 -3.49 0.06 -14.71
N ALA A 171 -4.49 0.04 -15.58
CA ALA A 171 -4.30 0.29 -17.01
C ALA A 171 -5.37 1.20 -17.60
N ARG A 172 -4.95 2.02 -18.54
CA ARG A 172 -5.81 2.89 -19.34
C ARG A 172 -5.44 2.80 -20.83
N PRO A 173 -6.40 2.78 -21.76
CA PRO A 173 -6.11 2.82 -23.18
C PRO A 173 -5.63 4.21 -23.62
N LEU A 174 -4.77 4.24 -24.64
CA LEU A 174 -4.29 5.44 -25.33
C LEU A 174 -4.96 5.55 -26.69
N TYR A 175 -5.42 6.76 -27.02
CA TYR A 175 -6.12 7.02 -28.27
C TYR A 175 -5.46 8.18 -29.03
N THR A 176 -5.59 8.14 -30.35
CA THR A 176 -5.31 9.31 -31.22
C THR A 176 -6.42 10.35 -31.09
N GLU A 177 -6.18 11.55 -31.62
CA GLU A 177 -7.23 12.57 -31.79
C GLU A 177 -8.43 12.06 -32.62
N GLY A 178 -8.18 11.13 -33.54
CA GLY A 178 -9.22 10.48 -34.36
C GLY A 178 -9.95 9.32 -33.66
N GLY A 179 -9.67 9.04 -32.40
CA GLY A 179 -10.32 7.98 -31.62
C GLY A 179 -9.78 6.57 -31.90
N ALA A 180 -8.72 6.42 -32.70
CA ALA A 180 -8.08 5.12 -32.90
C ALA A 180 -7.19 4.77 -31.70
N LYS A 181 -7.33 3.54 -31.18
CA LYS A 181 -6.51 3.06 -30.07
C LYS A 181 -5.08 2.79 -30.54
N THR A 182 -4.09 3.42 -29.89
CA THR A 182 -2.67 3.29 -30.18
C THR A 182 -1.94 2.36 -29.23
N GLY A 183 -2.45 2.19 -28.01
CA GLY A 183 -1.80 1.38 -27.00
C GLY A 183 -2.46 1.47 -25.63
N TYR A 184 -1.66 1.28 -24.61
CA TYR A 184 -2.10 1.31 -23.22
C TYR A 184 -1.00 1.92 -22.35
N ILE A 185 -1.39 2.69 -21.35
CA ILE A 185 -0.52 3.01 -20.21
C ILE A 185 -0.90 2.11 -19.05
N VAL A 186 0.11 1.56 -18.40
CA VAL A 186 -0.04 0.67 -17.24
C VAL A 186 0.81 1.23 -16.12
N PHE A 187 0.31 1.14 -14.90
CA PHE A 187 1.12 1.34 -13.70
C PHE A 187 1.03 0.13 -12.79
N ASP A 188 2.14 -0.17 -12.14
CA ASP A 188 2.33 -1.35 -11.31
C ASP A 188 2.70 -0.94 -9.89
N PHE A 189 1.98 -1.52 -8.92
CA PHE A 189 2.35 -1.49 -7.52
C PHE A 189 3.00 -2.80 -7.13
N THR A 190 4.25 -2.71 -6.69
CA THR A 190 4.98 -3.87 -6.16
C THR A 190 4.82 -3.98 -4.65
N ARG A 191 5.18 -5.14 -4.12
CA ARG A 191 5.24 -5.36 -2.68
C ARG A 191 6.20 -4.39 -2.00
N GLU A 192 7.39 -4.19 -2.59
CA GLU A 192 8.41 -3.26 -2.08
C GLU A 192 7.87 -1.83 -1.97
N ASN A 193 7.24 -1.32 -3.03
CA ASN A 193 6.63 0.01 -3.01
C ASN A 193 5.54 0.15 -1.94
N LEU A 194 4.75 -0.91 -1.70
CA LEU A 194 3.73 -0.92 -0.68
C LEU A 194 4.34 -0.94 0.73
N ASP A 195 5.37 -1.77 0.93
CA ASP A 195 6.07 -1.87 2.22
C ASP A 195 6.75 -0.54 2.56
N ASP A 196 7.36 0.15 1.60
CA ASP A 196 7.94 1.48 1.77
C ASP A 196 6.88 2.53 2.13
N LEU A 197 5.74 2.49 1.45
CA LEU A 197 4.63 3.41 1.71
C LEU A 197 4.04 3.24 3.12
N LEU A 198 3.92 2.00 3.58
CA LEU A 198 3.38 1.64 4.89
C LEU A 198 4.44 1.67 5.99
N GLY A 199 5.69 1.30 5.69
CA GLY A 199 6.80 1.19 6.65
C GLY A 199 7.41 2.53 7.07
N ALA A 200 7.24 3.59 6.29
CA ALA A 200 7.74 4.93 6.60
C ALA A 200 7.18 5.51 7.93
N GLU A 201 6.10 4.94 8.49
CA GLU A 201 5.55 5.36 9.78
C GLU A 201 6.05 4.54 10.98
N VAL A 202 6.47 3.29 10.78
CA VAL A 202 7.00 2.47 11.88
C VAL A 202 8.35 3.03 12.34
N SER A 203 9.12 3.62 11.42
CA SER A 203 10.41 4.24 11.72
C SER A 203 10.30 5.64 12.35
N SER A 204 9.19 6.36 12.18
CA SER A 204 9.03 7.73 12.73
C SER A 204 8.42 7.76 14.14
N GLY A 205 7.91 6.63 14.63
CA GLY A 205 7.30 6.48 15.97
C GLY A 205 8.27 6.13 17.09
N ASP A 206 9.49 5.73 16.77
CA ASP A 206 10.47 5.24 17.76
C ASP A 206 11.48 6.32 18.25
N VAL A 207 11.21 7.61 18.01
CA VAL A 207 12.04 8.72 18.52
C VAL A 207 11.19 9.65 19.37
N LEU A 208 10.87 9.20 20.57
CA LEU A 208 10.59 10.08 21.74
C LEU A 208 11.04 9.39 23.02
#